data_f8ec50ee9a293610ed5745623ecbfd20
#
_entry.id   f8ec50ee9a293610ed5745623ecbfd20
#
_cell.length_a   1.000
_cell.length_b   1.000
_cell.length_c   1.000
_cell.angle_alpha   90.00
_cell.angle_beta   90.00
_cell.angle_gamma   90.00
#
_symmetry.space_group_name_H-M   'P 1'
#
loop_
_entity.id
_entity.type
_entity.pdbx_description
1 polymer ?
#
loop_
_entity_poly.entity_id
_entity_poly.type
_entity_poly.pdbx_seq_one_letter_code
_entity_poly.pdbx_strand_id
1 'polypeptide(L)'
;FCQPGIDAIRIQTPTYSMYEFIANAHQVAVESIPLTTDFDLTMAANLKPQQNLKIIFICNPNNPTGNLLPAADILGIADQHKEDALVVVDEAYSEFCPDQSLVSEIANHPNLVILRTLSKAFGLAAIRLGFIVADESILEYVSTLIAPYPIPDPSARIGIEALSVDGLSFMAKQRDTSLALKKKYKEIMAALPMVQNVYPSHANFFLVHFQDSTKVFEWLCQNGIILRDQNRVNTLENHLRISIGSEQEMDAMINCLKEFS
;
A
#
# COMPACT_ATOMS: atom_id res chain seq x y z
N PHE A 1 -5.96 -18.93 -9.20
CA PHE A 1 -4.60 -18.98 -9.78
C PHE A 1 -3.65 -19.87 -8.98
N CYS A 2 -3.84 -20.02 -7.67
CA CYS A 2 -2.97 -20.85 -6.83
C CYS A 2 -3.70 -22.11 -6.34
N GLN A 3 -3.04 -23.25 -6.45
CA GLN A 3 -3.51 -24.53 -5.92
C GLN A 3 -2.95 -24.70 -4.49
N PRO A 4 -3.83 -24.91 -3.47
CA PRO A 4 -3.42 -25.11 -2.08
C PRO A 4 -2.42 -26.25 -1.91
N GLY A 5 -1.38 -26.04 -1.11
CA GLY A 5 -0.36 -27.03 -0.81
C GLY A 5 0.64 -27.32 -1.96
N ILE A 6 0.48 -26.67 -3.13
CA ILE A 6 1.34 -26.89 -4.30
C ILE A 6 1.99 -25.58 -4.74
N ASP A 7 1.18 -24.54 -4.95
CA ASP A 7 1.65 -23.28 -5.52
C ASP A 7 2.15 -22.29 -4.45
N ALA A 8 2.86 -21.27 -4.90
CA ALA A 8 3.42 -20.22 -4.08
C ALA A 8 3.07 -18.83 -4.62
N ILE A 9 3.08 -17.87 -3.70
CA ILE A 9 3.13 -16.45 -4.02
C ILE A 9 4.47 -15.86 -3.58
N ARG A 10 4.88 -14.76 -4.21
CA ARG A 10 6.03 -13.95 -3.79
C ARG A 10 5.56 -12.60 -3.30
N ILE A 11 6.13 -12.12 -2.20
CA ILE A 11 5.86 -10.79 -1.64
C ILE A 11 7.17 -10.06 -1.36
N GLN A 12 7.14 -8.74 -1.39
CA GLN A 12 8.27 -7.87 -1.03
C GLN A 12 8.13 -7.46 0.43
N THR A 13 9.11 -7.70 1.28
CA THR A 13 8.99 -7.38 2.72
C THR A 13 9.97 -6.28 3.15
N PRO A 14 9.52 -5.31 3.99
CA PRO A 14 8.20 -5.18 4.61
C PRO A 14 7.15 -4.65 3.64
N THR A 15 5.92 -5.21 3.69
CA THR A 15 4.78 -4.78 2.86
C THR A 15 3.44 -5.00 3.57
N TYR A 16 2.33 -4.89 2.84
CA TYR A 16 1.00 -5.09 3.38
C TYR A 16 0.77 -6.55 3.79
N SER A 17 0.60 -6.76 5.08
CA SER A 17 0.54 -8.11 5.69
C SER A 17 -0.60 -9.00 5.22
N MET A 18 -1.63 -8.43 4.57
CA MET A 18 -2.78 -9.22 4.10
C MET A 18 -2.42 -10.17 2.97
N TYR A 19 -1.37 -9.91 2.17
CA TYR A 19 -0.93 -10.85 1.13
C TYR A 19 -0.52 -12.18 1.76
N GLU A 20 0.36 -12.11 2.75
CA GLU A 20 0.79 -13.30 3.51
C GLU A 20 -0.37 -13.95 4.27
N PHE A 21 -1.20 -13.13 4.94
CA PHE A 21 -2.34 -13.65 5.70
C PHE A 21 -3.32 -14.42 4.82
N ILE A 22 -3.68 -13.88 3.65
CA ILE A 22 -4.60 -14.53 2.72
C ILE A 22 -3.97 -15.80 2.13
N ALA A 23 -2.69 -15.75 1.73
CA ALA A 23 -1.99 -16.92 1.21
C ALA A 23 -1.97 -18.07 2.23
N ASN A 24 -1.62 -17.77 3.48
CA ASN A 24 -1.61 -18.75 4.57
C ASN A 24 -3.01 -19.32 4.84
N ALA A 25 -4.06 -18.49 4.83
CA ALA A 25 -5.44 -18.93 4.98
C ALA A 25 -5.89 -19.90 3.88
N HIS A 26 -5.32 -19.76 2.67
CA HIS A 26 -5.57 -20.63 1.52
C HIS A 26 -4.52 -21.75 1.38
N GLN A 27 -3.63 -21.94 2.35
CA GLN A 27 -2.57 -22.96 2.31
C GLN A 27 -1.65 -22.83 1.09
N VAL A 28 -1.41 -21.59 0.64
CA VAL A 28 -0.48 -21.24 -0.44
C VAL A 28 0.84 -20.81 0.20
N ALA A 29 1.95 -21.36 -0.30
CA ALA A 29 3.28 -21.03 0.20
C ALA A 29 3.63 -19.55 -0.08
N VAL A 30 4.39 -18.93 0.84
CA VAL A 30 4.82 -17.53 0.70
C VAL A 30 6.33 -17.45 0.62
N GLU A 31 6.85 -16.92 -0.48
CA GLU A 31 8.24 -16.52 -0.63
C GLU A 31 8.37 -15.03 -0.34
N SER A 32 9.07 -14.70 0.75
CA SER A 32 9.32 -13.31 1.16
C SER A 32 10.67 -12.85 0.65
N ILE A 33 10.69 -11.84 -0.22
CA ILE A 33 11.91 -11.19 -0.69
C ILE A 33 12.10 -9.89 0.09
N PRO A 34 13.18 -9.74 0.87
CA PRO A 34 13.45 -8.49 1.56
C PRO A 34 13.69 -7.34 0.57
N LEU A 35 13.08 -6.21 0.82
CA LEU A 35 13.48 -4.94 0.22
C LEU A 35 14.89 -4.58 0.71
N THR A 36 15.59 -3.72 -0.02
CA THR A 36 16.88 -3.16 0.44
C THR A 36 16.71 -2.29 1.67
N THR A 37 17.80 -1.81 2.25
CA THR A 37 17.79 -0.85 3.37
C THR A 37 17.09 0.47 3.03
N ASP A 38 17.06 0.84 1.74
CA ASP A 38 16.36 2.02 1.23
C ASP A 38 14.94 1.71 0.75
N PHE A 39 14.46 0.49 1.00
CA PHE A 39 13.17 -0.04 0.61
C PHE A 39 12.98 -0.23 -0.91
N ASP A 40 14.04 -0.39 -1.67
CA ASP A 40 13.99 -0.73 -3.09
C ASP A 40 13.85 -2.24 -3.33
N LEU A 41 13.44 -2.63 -4.54
CA LEU A 41 13.33 -4.02 -4.95
C LEU A 41 14.70 -4.71 -5.01
N THR A 42 14.79 -5.89 -4.45
CA THR A 42 15.96 -6.77 -4.62
C THR A 42 15.83 -7.53 -5.94
N MET A 43 16.22 -6.89 -7.06
CA MET A 43 15.98 -7.40 -8.42
C MET A 43 16.58 -8.79 -8.65
N ALA A 44 17.80 -9.06 -8.19
CA ALA A 44 18.43 -10.36 -8.36
C ALA A 44 17.63 -11.53 -7.75
N ALA A 45 16.87 -11.28 -6.69
CA ALA A 45 15.98 -12.27 -6.07
C ALA A 45 14.63 -12.34 -6.80
N ASN A 46 14.09 -11.18 -7.24
CA ASN A 46 12.81 -11.12 -7.92
C ASN A 46 12.82 -11.73 -9.32
N LEU A 47 13.93 -11.64 -10.03
CA LEU A 47 14.11 -12.24 -11.35
C LEU A 47 14.42 -13.75 -11.31
N LYS A 48 14.57 -14.33 -10.12
CA LYS A 48 14.87 -15.75 -9.96
C LYS A 48 13.65 -16.61 -10.27
N PRO A 49 13.72 -17.56 -11.20
CA PRO A 49 12.68 -18.54 -11.40
C PRO A 49 12.43 -19.33 -10.13
N GLN A 50 11.17 -19.58 -9.81
CA GLN A 50 10.77 -20.46 -8.73
C GLN A 50 9.68 -21.40 -9.21
N GLN A 51 9.87 -22.70 -8.96
CA GLN A 51 8.87 -23.69 -9.29
C GLN A 51 7.56 -23.40 -8.54
N ASN A 52 6.45 -23.51 -9.25
CA ASN A 52 5.10 -23.28 -8.72
C ASN A 52 4.78 -21.86 -8.23
N LEU A 53 5.61 -20.87 -8.59
CA LEU A 53 5.27 -19.46 -8.37
C LEU A 53 4.12 -19.05 -9.31
N LYS A 54 3.04 -18.52 -8.75
CA LYS A 54 1.85 -18.12 -9.52
C LYS A 54 1.50 -16.66 -9.43
N ILE A 55 1.85 -16.00 -8.32
CA ILE A 55 1.54 -14.59 -8.12
C ILE A 55 2.72 -13.91 -7.44
N ILE A 56 3.09 -12.74 -7.93
CA ILE A 56 4.05 -11.83 -7.31
C ILE A 56 3.29 -10.57 -6.90
N PHE A 57 3.17 -10.30 -5.60
CA PHE A 57 2.55 -9.06 -5.12
C PHE A 57 3.58 -7.96 -4.93
N ILE A 58 3.29 -6.79 -5.47
CA ILE A 58 4.09 -5.57 -5.34
C ILE A 58 3.15 -4.44 -4.92
N CYS A 59 3.31 -3.91 -3.72
CA CYS A 59 2.56 -2.76 -3.24
C CYS A 59 3.25 -1.47 -3.68
N ASN A 60 2.60 -0.63 -4.48
CA ASN A 60 3.22 0.57 -5.04
C ASN A 60 2.23 1.75 -5.18
N PRO A 61 2.36 2.80 -4.37
CA PRO A 61 3.32 3.02 -3.26
C PRO A 61 3.23 1.98 -2.15
N ASN A 62 4.39 1.60 -1.59
CA ASN A 62 4.44 0.52 -0.61
C ASN A 62 3.84 0.93 0.75
N ASN A 63 3.24 0.00 1.42
CA ASN A 63 2.74 0.13 2.79
C ASN A 63 3.43 -0.92 3.66
N PRO A 64 4.20 -0.53 4.72
CA PRO A 64 4.10 0.74 5.45
C PRO A 64 5.17 1.79 5.13
N THR A 65 6.05 1.57 4.19
CA THR A 65 7.23 2.41 3.94
C THR A 65 6.91 3.70 3.18
N GLY A 66 5.86 3.70 2.34
CA GLY A 66 5.38 4.87 1.60
C GLY A 66 6.17 5.22 0.34
N ASN A 67 7.28 4.55 0.08
CA ASN A 67 8.09 4.79 -1.11
C ASN A 67 7.43 4.29 -2.40
N LEU A 68 7.86 4.83 -3.52
CA LEU A 68 7.59 4.29 -4.85
C LEU A 68 8.71 3.35 -5.24
N LEU A 69 8.32 2.23 -5.85
CA LEU A 69 9.22 1.30 -6.50
C LEU A 69 9.34 1.68 -7.98
N PRO A 70 10.53 1.60 -8.60
CA PRO A 70 10.71 2.01 -9.99
C PRO A 70 9.84 1.20 -10.95
N ALA A 71 9.12 1.89 -11.83
CA ALA A 71 8.27 1.24 -12.84
C ALA A 71 9.05 0.25 -13.71
N ALA A 72 10.26 0.62 -14.14
CA ALA A 72 11.12 -0.25 -14.95
C ALA A 72 11.47 -1.58 -14.27
N ASP A 73 11.66 -1.57 -12.94
CA ASP A 73 11.95 -2.78 -12.17
C ASP A 73 10.72 -3.68 -12.09
N ILE A 74 9.54 -3.09 -11.84
CA ILE A 74 8.26 -3.83 -11.79
C ILE A 74 7.96 -4.47 -13.15
N LEU A 75 8.13 -3.72 -14.25
CA LEU A 75 7.92 -4.23 -15.61
C LEU A 75 8.97 -5.28 -15.99
N GLY A 76 10.21 -5.12 -15.55
CA GLY A 76 11.26 -6.14 -15.73
C GLY A 76 10.93 -7.45 -15.01
N ILE A 77 10.28 -7.40 -13.85
CA ILE A 77 9.75 -8.58 -13.15
C ILE A 77 8.59 -9.19 -13.95
N ALA A 78 7.69 -8.36 -14.49
CA ALA A 78 6.57 -8.84 -15.31
C ALA A 78 7.06 -9.56 -16.57
N ASP A 79 8.05 -8.99 -17.28
CA ASP A 79 8.65 -9.62 -18.46
C ASP A 79 9.32 -10.96 -18.12
N GLN A 80 10.09 -11.02 -17.03
CA GLN A 80 10.78 -12.24 -16.60
C GLN A 80 9.82 -13.38 -16.27
N HIS A 81 8.66 -13.06 -15.69
CA HIS A 81 7.68 -14.04 -15.22
C HIS A 81 6.44 -14.14 -16.13
N LYS A 82 6.56 -13.68 -17.38
CA LYS A 82 5.44 -13.56 -18.32
C LYS A 82 4.65 -14.86 -18.52
N GLU A 83 5.34 -15.99 -18.55
CA GLU A 83 4.73 -17.31 -18.81
C GLU A 83 4.40 -18.06 -17.52
N ASP A 84 4.92 -17.62 -16.36
CA ASP A 84 4.89 -18.43 -15.13
C ASP A 84 3.99 -17.85 -14.04
N ALA A 85 3.93 -16.51 -13.92
CA ALA A 85 3.25 -15.86 -12.82
C ALA A 85 2.58 -14.52 -13.20
N LEU A 86 1.49 -14.21 -12.51
CA LEU A 86 0.88 -12.88 -12.52
C LEU A 86 1.70 -11.94 -11.63
N VAL A 87 1.92 -10.71 -12.09
CA VAL A 87 2.47 -9.62 -11.29
C VAL A 87 1.34 -8.69 -10.88
N VAL A 88 0.96 -8.77 -9.61
CA VAL A 88 -0.15 -8.00 -9.04
C VAL A 88 0.41 -6.77 -8.35
N VAL A 89 0.20 -5.61 -8.95
CA VAL A 89 0.61 -4.31 -8.40
C VAL A 89 -0.58 -3.69 -7.65
N ASP A 90 -0.42 -3.57 -6.34
CA ASP A 90 -1.42 -2.95 -5.48
C ASP A 90 -1.20 -1.42 -5.48
N GLU A 91 -1.99 -0.73 -6.27
CA GLU A 91 -1.99 0.72 -6.43
C GLU A 91 -3.02 1.41 -5.51
N ALA A 92 -3.27 0.88 -4.32
CA ALA A 92 -4.25 1.45 -3.39
C ALA A 92 -3.97 2.92 -3.00
N TYR A 93 -2.77 3.40 -3.22
CA TYR A 93 -2.35 4.79 -2.92
C TYR A 93 -1.99 5.60 -4.17
N SER A 94 -2.22 5.10 -5.37
CA SER A 94 -1.78 5.73 -6.63
C SER A 94 -2.42 7.09 -6.90
N GLU A 95 -3.61 7.38 -6.37
CA GLU A 95 -4.20 8.71 -6.50
C GLU A 95 -3.33 9.83 -5.88
N PHE A 96 -2.43 9.50 -4.95
CA PHE A 96 -1.46 10.43 -4.36
C PHE A 96 -0.22 10.65 -5.25
N CYS A 97 -0.05 9.85 -6.30
CA CYS A 97 1.03 9.93 -7.28
C CYS A 97 0.55 9.44 -8.67
N PRO A 98 -0.46 10.10 -9.28
CA PRO A 98 -1.20 9.57 -10.43
C PRO A 98 -0.34 9.28 -11.65
N ASP A 99 0.74 10.03 -11.85
CA ASP A 99 1.66 9.86 -12.99
C ASP A 99 2.54 8.58 -12.89
N GLN A 100 2.44 7.85 -11.78
CA GLN A 100 3.23 6.64 -11.50
C GLN A 100 2.42 5.34 -11.65
N SER A 101 1.19 5.42 -12.14
CA SER A 101 0.36 4.24 -12.37
C SER A 101 0.83 3.42 -13.55
N LEU A 102 0.80 2.10 -13.40
CA LEU A 102 1.16 1.15 -14.46
C LEU A 102 -0.04 0.65 -15.27
N VAL A 103 -1.22 1.25 -15.10
CA VAL A 103 -2.43 0.84 -15.85
C VAL A 103 -2.23 0.86 -17.37
N SER A 104 -1.47 1.83 -17.90
CA SER A 104 -1.18 1.92 -19.35
C SER A 104 -0.30 0.78 -19.88
N GLU A 105 0.42 0.09 -19.01
CA GLU A 105 1.36 -0.97 -19.37
C GLU A 105 0.70 -2.34 -19.53
N ILE A 106 -0.56 -2.51 -19.12
CA ILE A 106 -1.29 -3.78 -19.19
C ILE A 106 -1.35 -4.32 -20.64
N ALA A 107 -1.50 -3.43 -21.64
CA ALA A 107 -1.53 -3.84 -23.05
C ALA A 107 -0.21 -4.48 -23.51
N ASN A 108 0.91 -4.15 -22.91
CA ASN A 108 2.24 -4.67 -23.24
C ASN A 108 2.64 -5.86 -22.35
N HIS A 109 2.03 -5.97 -21.17
CA HIS A 109 2.34 -6.97 -20.14
C HIS A 109 1.05 -7.71 -19.73
N PRO A 110 0.60 -8.73 -20.48
CA PRO A 110 -0.68 -9.41 -20.23
C PRO A 110 -0.77 -10.09 -18.86
N ASN A 111 0.36 -10.37 -18.21
CA ASN A 111 0.43 -10.90 -16.85
C ASN A 111 0.43 -9.84 -15.75
N LEU A 112 0.36 -8.54 -16.11
CA LEU A 112 0.26 -7.43 -15.16
C LEU A 112 -1.19 -7.24 -14.71
N VAL A 113 -1.38 -7.14 -13.40
CA VAL A 113 -2.69 -6.93 -12.77
C VAL A 113 -2.59 -5.75 -11.82
N ILE A 114 -3.48 -4.78 -11.96
CA ILE A 114 -3.50 -3.59 -11.11
C ILE A 114 -4.70 -3.63 -10.18
N LEU A 115 -4.45 -3.45 -8.88
CA LEU A 115 -5.52 -3.34 -7.87
C LEU A 115 -5.72 -1.87 -7.49
N ARG A 116 -6.97 -1.45 -7.43
CA ARG A 116 -7.40 -0.10 -7.04
C ARG A 116 -8.50 -0.14 -5.99
N THR A 117 -8.67 0.95 -5.24
CA THR A 117 -9.68 1.02 -4.18
C THR A 117 -10.20 2.43 -3.96
N LEU A 118 -11.47 2.56 -3.58
CA LEU A 118 -12.04 3.82 -3.09
C LEU A 118 -11.77 4.07 -1.58
N SER A 119 -11.06 3.15 -0.94
CA SER A 119 -10.84 3.18 0.52
C SER A 119 -9.85 4.25 0.99
N LYS A 120 -9.01 4.80 0.11
CA LYS A 120 -7.87 5.67 0.49
C LYS A 120 -8.12 7.12 0.08
N ALA A 121 -7.76 7.53 -1.12
CA ALA A 121 -7.88 8.91 -1.58
C ALA A 121 -9.33 9.42 -1.58
N PHE A 122 -10.30 8.55 -1.85
CA PHE A 122 -11.72 8.87 -1.80
C PHE A 122 -12.31 8.90 -0.38
N GLY A 123 -11.59 8.41 0.65
CA GLY A 123 -12.08 8.37 2.03
C GLY A 123 -13.23 7.38 2.28
N LEU A 124 -13.49 6.46 1.36
CA LEU A 124 -14.67 5.59 1.34
C LEU A 124 -14.35 4.14 1.79
N ALA A 125 -13.51 3.98 2.81
CA ALA A 125 -13.12 2.65 3.30
C ALA A 125 -14.31 1.78 3.74
N ALA A 126 -15.40 2.40 4.23
CA ALA A 126 -16.56 1.70 4.76
C ALA A 126 -17.43 1.03 3.68
N ILE A 127 -17.43 1.54 2.44
CA ILE A 127 -18.26 0.96 1.36
C ILE A 127 -17.70 -0.33 0.77
N ARG A 128 -16.48 -0.72 1.11
CA ARG A 128 -15.81 -1.97 0.69
C ARG A 128 -15.74 -2.14 -0.82
N LEU A 129 -15.42 -1.07 -1.56
CA LEU A 129 -15.36 -1.07 -3.01
C LEU A 129 -13.91 -0.89 -3.51
N GLY A 130 -13.50 -1.83 -4.32
CA GLY A 130 -12.26 -1.82 -5.08
C GLY A 130 -12.48 -2.43 -6.45
N PHE A 131 -11.48 -2.34 -7.30
CA PHE A 131 -11.54 -2.89 -8.65
C PHE A 131 -10.17 -3.38 -9.11
N ILE A 132 -10.21 -4.26 -10.08
CA ILE A 132 -9.06 -4.85 -10.75
C ILE A 132 -9.03 -4.35 -12.20
N VAL A 133 -7.85 -4.02 -12.70
CA VAL A 133 -7.59 -3.73 -14.12
C VAL A 133 -6.54 -4.72 -14.58
N ALA A 134 -6.86 -5.50 -15.61
CA ALA A 134 -5.98 -6.55 -16.13
C ALA A 134 -6.37 -6.90 -17.57
N ASP A 135 -5.61 -7.78 -18.20
CA ASP A 135 -5.99 -8.40 -19.47
C ASP A 135 -7.34 -9.12 -19.37
N GLU A 136 -8.12 -9.14 -20.46
CA GLU A 136 -9.45 -9.71 -20.51
C GLU A 136 -9.43 -11.19 -20.10
N SER A 137 -8.43 -11.95 -20.52
CA SER A 137 -8.28 -13.36 -20.17
C SER A 137 -8.17 -13.61 -18.66
N ILE A 138 -7.53 -12.71 -17.92
CA ILE A 138 -7.44 -12.76 -16.46
C ILE A 138 -8.80 -12.41 -15.83
N LEU A 139 -9.45 -11.37 -16.36
CA LEU A 139 -10.75 -10.90 -15.85
C LEU A 139 -11.85 -11.95 -16.04
N GLU A 140 -11.82 -12.74 -17.11
CA GLU A 140 -12.72 -13.88 -17.30
C GLU A 140 -12.63 -14.87 -16.14
N TYR A 141 -11.43 -15.28 -15.73
CA TYR A 141 -11.24 -16.16 -14.57
C TYR A 141 -11.71 -15.52 -13.26
N VAL A 142 -11.35 -14.27 -13.01
CA VAL A 142 -11.75 -13.57 -11.79
C VAL A 142 -13.28 -13.45 -11.71
N SER A 143 -13.95 -13.18 -12.84
CA SER A 143 -15.41 -13.04 -12.90
C SER A 143 -16.15 -14.31 -12.50
N THR A 144 -15.58 -15.49 -12.75
CA THR A 144 -16.18 -16.77 -12.35
C THR A 144 -16.25 -16.98 -10.84
N LEU A 145 -15.41 -16.27 -10.08
CA LEU A 145 -15.32 -16.35 -8.63
C LEU A 145 -16.15 -15.29 -7.91
N ILE A 146 -16.60 -14.28 -8.66
CA ILE A 146 -17.41 -13.19 -8.09
C ILE A 146 -18.82 -13.70 -7.89
N ALA A 147 -19.33 -13.59 -6.64
CA ALA A 147 -20.69 -13.97 -6.34
C ALA A 147 -21.70 -13.11 -7.11
N PRO A 148 -22.89 -13.64 -7.45
CA PRO A 148 -23.97 -12.81 -7.94
C PRO A 148 -24.27 -11.68 -6.94
N TYR A 149 -24.44 -10.45 -7.44
CA TYR A 149 -24.71 -9.27 -6.59
C TYR A 149 -23.62 -8.98 -5.53
N PRO A 150 -22.33 -8.86 -5.92
CA PRO A 150 -21.22 -8.77 -5.00
C PRO A 150 -21.17 -7.42 -4.27
N ILE A 151 -21.80 -6.38 -4.83
CA ILE A 151 -21.77 -5.01 -4.33
C ILE A 151 -23.18 -4.62 -3.85
N PRO A 152 -23.36 -4.30 -2.55
CA PRO A 152 -24.63 -3.77 -2.04
C PRO A 152 -25.04 -2.48 -2.75
N ASP A 153 -26.36 -2.29 -3.02
CA ASP A 153 -26.87 -1.10 -3.69
C ASP A 153 -26.42 0.24 -3.05
N PRO A 154 -26.40 0.41 -1.74
CA PRO A 154 -25.87 1.65 -1.14
C PRO A 154 -24.40 1.90 -1.47
N SER A 155 -23.56 0.87 -1.45
CA SER A 155 -22.14 0.98 -1.83
C SER A 155 -21.97 1.34 -3.31
N ALA A 156 -22.78 0.72 -4.18
CA ALA A 156 -22.76 1.02 -5.61
C ALA A 156 -23.14 2.47 -5.90
N ARG A 157 -24.21 2.99 -5.29
CA ARG A 157 -24.65 4.39 -5.44
C ARG A 157 -23.57 5.38 -5.01
N ILE A 158 -23.00 5.17 -3.81
CA ILE A 158 -21.90 6.01 -3.31
C ILE A 158 -20.68 5.93 -4.24
N GLY A 159 -20.34 4.74 -4.72
CA GLY A 159 -19.24 4.56 -5.68
C GLY A 159 -19.46 5.29 -7.01
N ILE A 160 -20.66 5.25 -7.55
CA ILE A 160 -21.03 5.98 -8.78
C ILE A 160 -20.90 7.49 -8.58
N GLU A 161 -21.40 8.01 -7.45
CA GLU A 161 -21.27 9.44 -7.10
C GLU A 161 -19.80 9.84 -6.93
N ALA A 162 -19.01 9.04 -6.22
CA ALA A 162 -17.58 9.30 -6.00
C ALA A 162 -16.76 9.31 -7.30
N LEU A 163 -17.15 8.54 -8.29
CA LEU A 163 -16.50 8.45 -9.61
C LEU A 163 -17.10 9.43 -10.64
N SER A 164 -18.09 10.25 -10.29
CA SER A 164 -18.58 11.33 -11.13
C SER A 164 -17.53 12.44 -11.28
N VAL A 165 -17.73 13.34 -12.23
CA VAL A 165 -16.85 14.52 -12.43
C VAL A 165 -16.69 15.33 -11.15
N ASP A 166 -17.79 15.56 -10.42
CA ASP A 166 -17.79 16.32 -9.16
C ASP A 166 -17.09 15.53 -8.05
N GLY A 167 -17.35 14.22 -7.94
CA GLY A 167 -16.69 13.33 -6.98
C GLY A 167 -15.18 13.25 -7.19
N LEU A 168 -14.72 13.12 -8.44
CA LEU A 168 -13.31 13.14 -8.80
C LEU A 168 -12.65 14.49 -8.47
N SER A 169 -13.35 15.60 -8.74
CA SER A 169 -12.86 16.94 -8.39
C SER A 169 -12.76 17.13 -6.87
N PHE A 170 -13.74 16.63 -6.12
CA PHE A 170 -13.71 16.64 -4.65
C PHE A 170 -12.54 15.82 -4.12
N MET A 171 -12.37 14.58 -4.58
CA MET A 171 -11.25 13.70 -4.21
C MET A 171 -9.91 14.38 -4.48
N ALA A 172 -9.73 15.00 -5.66
CA ALA A 172 -8.50 15.70 -6.01
C ALA A 172 -8.16 16.82 -5.02
N LYS A 173 -9.15 17.64 -4.61
CA LYS A 173 -8.95 18.69 -3.59
C LYS A 173 -8.54 18.11 -2.24
N GLN A 174 -9.18 17.02 -1.79
CA GLN A 174 -8.86 16.36 -0.52
C GLN A 174 -7.44 15.76 -0.56
N ARG A 175 -7.08 15.10 -1.67
CA ARG A 175 -5.73 14.61 -1.93
C ARG A 175 -4.69 15.72 -1.82
N ASP A 176 -4.90 16.83 -2.51
CA ASP A 176 -3.94 17.94 -2.56
C ASP A 176 -3.77 18.59 -1.18
N THR A 177 -4.86 18.73 -0.43
CA THR A 177 -4.82 19.16 0.98
C THR A 177 -3.99 18.19 1.82
N SER A 178 -4.24 16.88 1.71
CA SER A 178 -3.49 15.86 2.42
C SER A 178 -1.99 15.88 2.09
N LEU A 179 -1.64 16.07 0.81
CA LEU A 179 -0.24 16.16 0.37
C LEU A 179 0.45 17.42 0.93
N ALA A 180 -0.24 18.57 0.97
CA ALA A 180 0.28 19.81 1.56
C ALA A 180 0.52 19.63 3.08
N LEU A 181 -0.45 19.06 3.80
CA LEU A 181 -0.30 18.75 5.21
C LEU A 181 0.85 17.75 5.45
N LYS A 182 0.95 16.70 4.64
CA LYS A 182 2.05 15.74 4.72
C LYS A 182 3.41 16.43 4.64
N LYS A 183 3.59 17.31 3.68
CA LYS A 183 4.84 18.08 3.53
C LYS A 183 5.15 18.88 4.80
N LYS A 184 4.19 19.69 5.28
CA LYS A 184 4.31 20.50 6.49
C LYS A 184 4.71 19.64 7.70
N TYR A 185 3.98 18.58 7.97
CA TYR A 185 4.19 17.79 9.18
C TYR A 185 5.40 16.86 9.12
N LYS A 186 5.85 16.45 7.94
CA LYS A 186 7.15 15.77 7.80
C LYS A 186 8.31 16.65 8.24
N GLU A 187 8.32 17.91 7.84
CA GLU A 187 9.36 18.87 8.22
C GLU A 187 9.36 19.12 9.74
N ILE A 188 8.18 19.31 10.33
CA ILE A 188 8.03 19.48 11.78
C ILE A 188 8.48 18.22 12.53
N MET A 189 8.06 17.04 12.07
CA MET A 189 8.41 15.76 12.68
C MET A 189 9.92 15.51 12.67
N ALA A 190 10.59 15.80 11.56
CA ALA A 190 12.03 15.61 11.41
C ALA A 190 12.85 16.50 12.36
N ALA A 191 12.27 17.59 12.89
CA ALA A 191 12.92 18.50 13.84
C ALA A 191 12.74 18.05 15.31
N LEU A 192 11.95 17.02 15.59
CA LEU A 192 11.73 16.56 16.97
C LEU A 192 12.94 15.74 17.47
N PRO A 193 13.42 15.96 18.70
CA PRO A 193 14.66 15.35 19.19
C PRO A 193 14.61 13.82 19.31
N MET A 194 13.41 13.21 19.50
CA MET A 194 13.23 11.76 19.57
C MET A 194 13.18 11.08 18.20
N VAL A 195 13.14 11.84 17.11
CA VAL A 195 13.05 11.32 15.74
C VAL A 195 14.44 11.10 15.16
N GLN A 196 14.70 9.93 14.63
CA GLN A 196 15.95 9.59 13.95
C GLN A 196 15.85 9.80 12.44
N ASN A 197 14.70 9.41 11.84
CA ASN A 197 14.48 9.58 10.41
C ASN A 197 12.99 9.68 10.07
N VAL A 198 12.65 10.45 9.04
CA VAL A 198 11.32 10.51 8.43
C VAL A 198 11.45 10.16 6.96
N TYR A 199 10.95 8.99 6.59
CA TYR A 199 11.12 8.45 5.26
C TYR A 199 10.32 9.22 4.18
N PRO A 200 10.80 9.25 2.94
CA PRO A 200 10.01 9.73 1.79
C PRO A 200 8.71 8.94 1.66
N SER A 201 7.64 9.61 1.24
CA SER A 201 6.35 8.92 1.04
C SER A 201 5.54 9.53 -0.10
N HIS A 202 4.94 8.64 -0.89
CA HIS A 202 4.02 8.93 -1.98
C HIS A 202 2.57 8.51 -1.66
N ALA A 203 2.29 8.18 -0.38
CA ALA A 203 0.95 7.86 0.13
C ALA A 203 0.41 8.99 1.04
N ASN A 204 -0.76 8.78 1.65
CA ASN A 204 -1.33 9.68 2.68
C ASN A 204 -0.82 9.37 4.10
N PHE A 205 0.33 8.83 4.22
CA PHE A 205 1.04 8.56 5.48
C PHE A 205 2.54 8.71 5.25
N PHE A 206 3.32 8.70 6.31
CA PHE A 206 4.76 8.53 6.26
C PHE A 206 5.25 7.64 7.41
N LEU A 207 6.39 7.01 7.19
CA LEU A 207 7.06 6.17 8.18
C LEU A 207 8.10 7.02 8.93
N VAL A 208 8.16 6.85 10.24
CA VAL A 208 9.09 7.55 11.12
C VAL A 208 9.88 6.54 11.96
N HIS A 209 11.19 6.68 11.98
CA HIS A 209 12.07 5.97 12.88
C HIS A 209 12.34 6.82 14.12
N PHE A 210 11.98 6.31 15.28
CA PHE A 210 12.19 6.95 16.58
C PHE A 210 13.37 6.32 17.33
N GLN A 211 13.91 7.01 18.34
CA GLN A 211 14.90 6.42 19.25
C GLN A 211 14.29 5.27 20.07
N ASP A 212 13.05 5.43 20.52
CA ASP A 212 12.27 4.45 21.26
C ASP A 212 10.78 4.61 20.88
N SER A 213 10.37 3.95 19.82
CA SER A 213 9.00 4.07 19.33
C SER A 213 7.97 3.46 20.28
N THR A 214 8.37 2.53 21.14
CA THR A 214 7.46 1.90 22.11
C THR A 214 7.00 2.93 23.13
N LYS A 215 7.94 3.69 23.72
CA LYS A 215 7.59 4.75 24.67
C LYS A 215 6.79 5.87 24.01
N VAL A 216 7.18 6.28 22.80
CA VAL A 216 6.44 7.29 22.02
C VAL A 216 5.00 6.82 21.75
N PHE A 217 4.82 5.58 21.34
CA PHE A 217 3.50 5.01 21.07
C PHE A 217 2.63 4.95 22.34
N GLU A 218 3.19 4.47 23.46
CA GLU A 218 2.50 4.41 24.74
C GLU A 218 2.07 5.80 25.24
N TRP A 219 2.97 6.79 25.15
CA TRP A 219 2.69 8.18 25.47
C TRP A 219 1.53 8.75 24.65
N LEU A 220 1.56 8.58 23.34
CA LEU A 220 0.50 9.02 22.44
C LEU A 220 -0.83 8.34 22.76
N CYS A 221 -0.82 7.03 23.01
CA CYS A 221 -2.02 6.28 23.39
C CYS A 221 -2.64 6.79 24.69
N GLN A 222 -1.83 7.10 25.71
CA GLN A 222 -2.29 7.68 26.98
C GLN A 222 -2.95 9.05 26.78
N ASN A 223 -2.56 9.78 25.74
CA ASN A 223 -3.13 11.07 25.35
C ASN A 223 -4.21 10.95 24.25
N GLY A 224 -4.75 9.76 24.00
CA GLY A 224 -5.86 9.53 23.08
C GLY A 224 -5.48 9.55 21.59
N ILE A 225 -4.17 9.47 21.26
CA ILE A 225 -3.64 9.48 19.88
C ILE A 225 -3.11 8.10 19.55
N ILE A 226 -3.70 7.45 18.55
CA ILE A 226 -3.31 6.09 18.14
C ILE A 226 -2.67 6.13 16.77
N LEU A 227 -1.38 5.79 16.71
CA LEU A 227 -0.63 5.59 15.48
C LEU A 227 -0.58 4.11 15.09
N ARG A 228 0.04 3.80 13.97
CA ARG A 228 0.26 2.41 13.55
C ARG A 228 1.67 1.97 13.95
N ASP A 229 1.74 1.15 14.99
CA ASP A 229 2.97 0.50 15.41
C ASP A 229 3.48 -0.50 14.36
N GLN A 230 4.79 -0.43 14.05
CA GLN A 230 5.48 -1.31 13.11
C GLN A 230 6.52 -2.22 13.78
N ASN A 231 6.70 -2.16 15.09
CA ASN A 231 7.72 -2.93 15.82
C ASN A 231 7.64 -4.44 15.63
N ARG A 232 6.48 -4.97 15.24
CA ARG A 232 6.28 -6.40 14.98
C ARG A 232 6.68 -6.81 13.57
N VAL A 233 7.01 -5.86 12.71
CA VAL A 233 7.45 -6.10 11.35
C VAL A 233 8.97 -6.18 11.34
N ASN A 234 9.53 -7.30 10.91
CA ASN A 234 10.98 -7.43 10.74
C ASN A 234 11.53 -6.24 9.95
N THR A 235 12.69 -5.73 10.36
CA THR A 235 13.36 -4.55 9.79
C THR A 235 12.74 -3.20 10.10
N LEU A 236 11.60 -3.15 10.82
CA LEU A 236 10.92 -1.90 11.20
C LEU A 236 10.85 -1.70 12.72
N GLU A 237 11.84 -2.20 13.44
CA GLU A 237 12.00 -1.90 14.87
C GLU A 237 12.14 -0.38 15.08
N ASN A 238 11.48 0.13 16.10
CA ASN A 238 11.41 1.56 16.40
C ASN A 238 10.75 2.44 15.33
N HIS A 239 9.85 1.87 14.53
CA HIS A 239 9.12 2.63 13.52
C HIS A 239 7.62 2.74 13.86
N LEU A 240 7.07 3.93 13.62
CA LEU A 240 5.63 4.18 13.61
C LEU A 240 5.22 4.72 12.25
N ARG A 241 4.09 4.24 11.71
CA ARG A 241 3.46 4.81 10.51
C ARG A 241 2.42 5.84 10.93
N ILE A 242 2.54 7.05 10.43
CA ILE A 242 1.69 8.19 10.74
C ILE A 242 0.82 8.50 9.53
N SER A 243 -0.48 8.30 9.64
CA SER A 243 -1.44 8.71 8.61
C SER A 243 -1.72 10.21 8.72
N ILE A 244 -1.90 10.88 7.59
CA ILE A 244 -2.26 12.29 7.56
C ILE A 244 -3.75 12.42 7.86
N GLY A 245 -4.08 13.08 8.95
CA GLY A 245 -5.41 13.49 9.35
C GLY A 245 -5.69 14.95 8.95
N SER A 246 -6.68 15.55 9.61
CA SER A 246 -6.93 16.98 9.55
C SER A 246 -5.76 17.77 10.17
N GLU A 247 -5.65 19.05 9.85
CA GLU A 247 -4.63 19.92 10.44
C GLU A 247 -4.74 19.95 11.98
N GLN A 248 -5.95 19.97 12.50
CA GLN A 248 -6.20 19.93 13.94
C GLN A 248 -5.68 18.63 14.60
N GLU A 249 -5.91 17.48 13.99
CA GLU A 249 -5.40 16.18 14.49
C GLU A 249 -3.88 16.11 14.43
N MET A 250 -3.30 16.61 13.35
CA MET A 250 -1.84 16.65 13.21
C MET A 250 -1.20 17.60 14.20
N ASP A 251 -1.78 18.78 14.45
CA ASP A 251 -1.31 19.74 15.46
C ASP A 251 -1.41 19.13 16.86
N ALA A 252 -2.50 18.47 17.19
CA ALA A 252 -2.67 17.77 18.48
C ALA A 252 -1.56 16.73 18.70
N MET A 253 -1.28 15.91 17.67
CA MET A 253 -0.19 14.92 17.72
C MET A 253 1.18 15.58 17.95
N ILE A 254 1.50 16.63 17.18
CA ILE A 254 2.79 17.32 17.31
C ILE A 254 2.95 17.98 18.70
N ASN A 255 1.88 18.61 19.21
CA ASN A 255 1.92 19.23 20.53
C ASN A 255 2.12 18.17 21.63
N CYS A 256 1.43 17.05 21.55
CA CYS A 256 1.63 15.92 22.47
C CYS A 256 3.08 15.38 22.40
N LEU A 257 3.67 15.26 21.22
CA LEU A 257 5.06 14.83 21.04
C LEU A 257 6.09 15.82 21.59
N LYS A 258 5.80 17.12 21.56
CA LYS A 258 6.68 18.15 22.18
C LYS A 258 6.69 18.08 23.72
N GLU A 259 5.64 17.53 24.32
CA GLU A 259 5.56 17.32 25.77
C GLU A 259 6.19 15.99 26.21
N PHE A 260 6.53 15.12 25.27
CA PHE A 260 7.23 13.87 25.53
C PHE A 260 8.68 14.15 25.91
N SER A 261 9.11 13.69 27.08
CA SER A 261 10.45 13.92 27.67
C SER A 261 11.25 12.64 27.87
#